data_c706bc001dabe4fbbe2207346e9ee668
#
_entry.id   c706bc001dabe4fbbe2207346e9ee668
#
_cell.length_a   1.000
_cell.length_b   1.000
_cell.length_c   1.000
_cell.angle_alpha   90.00
_cell.angle_beta   90.00
_cell.angle_gamma   90.00
#
_symmetry.space_group_name_H-M   'P 1'
#
loop_
_entity.id
_entity.type
_entity.pdbx_description
1 polymer ?
#
loop_
_entity_poly.entity_id
_entity_poly.type
_entity_poly.pdbx_seq_one_letter_code
_entity_poly.pdbx_strand_id
1 'polypeptide(L)'
;MLLENKVAIVYGAGGAMGGAVARAFAAEGATVHLAGRTLAKLEKVAADIPAAVGSVAVVDAYDVESVNAHVASIEGRIDIVFNAVSVRVVQDVPLVELSVDDFVRPVEDAARTNFITSTAVARRMIVQRGGVILMLSSSAARESGADFEMGGFSLACASIECLTRSMAGEVGKYGVRVVALRPNFTPDTHPEWNIPADGLDHLLKGTALGRLPRKAEVGRTAAFAASDHAGPITGAVLNLSCGAVVD
;
A
#
# COMPACT_ATOMS: atom_id res chain seq x y z
N MET A 1 -10.85 12.13 -16.03
CA MET A 1 -9.81 11.51 -15.19
C MET A 1 -10.19 11.64 -13.72
N LEU A 2 -10.00 10.59 -12.93
CA LEU A 2 -10.43 10.57 -11.51
C LEU A 2 -9.56 11.46 -10.60
N LEU A 3 -8.31 11.71 -10.99
CA LEU A 3 -7.30 12.37 -10.15
C LEU A 3 -6.69 13.61 -10.84
N GLU A 4 -7.42 14.22 -11.75
CA GLU A 4 -6.97 15.42 -12.45
C GLU A 4 -6.61 16.54 -11.45
N ASN A 5 -5.43 17.13 -11.62
CA ASN A 5 -4.87 18.17 -10.75
C ASN A 5 -4.60 17.74 -9.29
N LYS A 6 -4.62 16.44 -8.98
CA LYS A 6 -4.23 15.92 -7.66
C LYS A 6 -2.73 15.68 -7.60
N VAL A 7 -2.13 15.90 -6.42
CA VAL A 7 -0.73 15.61 -6.14
C VAL A 7 -0.66 14.39 -5.23
N ALA A 8 0.06 13.37 -5.68
CA ALA A 8 0.18 12.09 -5.00
C ALA A 8 1.62 11.76 -4.62
N ILE A 9 1.84 11.23 -3.43
CA ILE A 9 3.10 10.60 -3.03
C ILE A 9 2.90 9.08 -3.02
N VAL A 10 3.84 8.34 -3.58
CA VAL A 10 3.88 6.89 -3.48
C VAL A 10 5.18 6.47 -2.78
N TYR A 11 5.09 6.03 -1.52
CA TYR A 11 6.18 5.40 -0.80
C TYR A 11 6.27 3.92 -1.18
N GLY A 12 7.49 3.44 -1.45
CA GLY A 12 7.69 2.11 -2.03
C GLY A 12 7.40 2.04 -3.53
N ALA A 13 7.46 3.17 -4.24
CA ALA A 13 7.14 3.29 -5.66
C ALA A 13 7.99 2.40 -6.59
N GLY A 14 9.23 2.07 -6.20
CA GLY A 14 10.08 1.16 -6.96
C GLY A 14 9.70 -0.32 -6.86
N GLY A 15 8.76 -0.68 -5.99
CA GLY A 15 8.21 -2.03 -5.86
C GLY A 15 7.11 -2.31 -6.89
N ALA A 16 6.76 -3.59 -7.06
CA ALA A 16 5.78 -4.01 -8.05
C ALA A 16 4.40 -3.37 -7.82
N MET A 17 3.90 -3.37 -6.56
CA MET A 17 2.61 -2.81 -6.22
C MET A 17 2.64 -1.26 -6.21
N GLY A 18 3.66 -0.66 -5.58
CA GLY A 18 3.83 0.80 -5.58
C GLY A 18 3.95 1.37 -6.99
N GLY A 19 4.73 0.73 -7.86
CA GLY A 19 4.85 1.13 -9.27
C GLY A 19 3.54 0.98 -10.05
N ALA A 20 2.74 -0.06 -9.78
CA ALA A 20 1.44 -0.23 -10.43
C ALA A 20 0.45 0.87 -10.02
N VAL A 21 0.43 1.25 -8.73
CA VAL A 21 -0.40 2.35 -8.23
C VAL A 21 0.07 3.69 -8.79
N ALA A 22 1.38 3.94 -8.84
CA ALA A 22 1.93 5.16 -9.42
C ALA A 22 1.50 5.35 -10.88
N ARG A 23 1.57 4.28 -11.69
CA ARG A 23 1.08 4.31 -13.08
C ARG A 23 -0.43 4.55 -13.17
N ALA A 24 -1.21 3.95 -12.28
CA ALA A 24 -2.66 4.15 -12.26
C ALA A 24 -3.02 5.59 -11.88
N PHE A 25 -2.33 6.18 -10.90
CA PHE A 25 -2.53 7.58 -10.53
C PHE A 25 -2.17 8.53 -11.67
N ALA A 26 -1.04 8.28 -12.33
CA ALA A 26 -0.62 9.06 -13.51
C ALA A 26 -1.64 8.96 -14.67
N ALA A 27 -2.14 7.75 -14.94
CA ALA A 27 -3.14 7.52 -15.98
C ALA A 27 -4.48 8.25 -15.69
N GLU A 28 -4.77 8.51 -14.42
CA GLU A 28 -5.94 9.26 -13.96
C GLU A 28 -5.68 10.76 -13.75
N GLY A 29 -4.51 11.27 -14.18
CA GLY A 29 -4.22 12.70 -14.23
C GLY A 29 -3.53 13.28 -13.01
N ALA A 30 -3.06 12.45 -12.06
CA ALA A 30 -2.30 12.93 -10.92
C ALA A 30 -0.85 13.26 -11.28
N THR A 31 -0.29 14.27 -10.61
CA THR A 31 1.18 14.44 -10.50
C THR A 31 1.69 13.53 -9.40
N VAL A 32 2.68 12.67 -9.72
CA VAL A 32 3.13 11.60 -8.82
C VAL A 32 4.57 11.83 -8.36
N HIS A 33 4.77 11.92 -7.05
CA HIS A 33 6.07 11.94 -6.40
C HIS A 33 6.44 10.51 -6.01
N LEU A 34 7.53 10.00 -6.59
CA LEU A 34 8.00 8.63 -6.42
C LEU A 34 9.06 8.58 -5.32
N ALA A 35 8.78 7.88 -4.23
CA ALA A 35 9.67 7.75 -3.08
C ALA A 35 10.02 6.30 -2.76
N GLY A 36 11.28 6.05 -2.41
CA GLY A 36 11.77 4.73 -2.02
C GLY A 36 13.29 4.68 -1.91
N ARG A 37 13.87 3.56 -1.51
CA ARG A 37 15.30 3.45 -1.19
C ARG A 37 16.23 3.25 -2.39
N THR A 38 15.71 2.80 -3.53
CA THR A 38 16.54 2.39 -4.68
C THR A 38 16.25 3.29 -5.89
N LEU A 39 17.12 4.26 -6.15
CA LEU A 39 16.94 5.25 -7.22
C LEU A 39 16.64 4.60 -8.58
N ALA A 40 17.45 3.64 -9.01
CA ALA A 40 17.28 2.98 -10.31
C ALA A 40 15.90 2.31 -10.50
N LYS A 41 15.28 1.80 -9.41
CA LYS A 41 13.92 1.24 -9.47
C LYS A 41 12.87 2.33 -9.60
N LEU A 42 13.09 3.49 -8.96
CA LEU A 42 12.19 4.65 -9.07
C LEU A 42 12.26 5.26 -10.46
N GLU A 43 13.47 5.42 -11.01
CA GLU A 43 13.69 5.95 -12.37
C GLU A 43 13.02 5.07 -13.43
N LYS A 44 13.04 3.73 -13.25
CA LYS A 44 12.31 2.82 -14.13
C LYS A 44 10.79 3.09 -14.12
N VAL A 45 10.21 3.36 -12.97
CA VAL A 45 8.78 3.71 -12.87
C VAL A 45 8.52 5.10 -13.45
N ALA A 46 9.41 6.06 -13.19
CA ALA A 46 9.32 7.42 -13.74
C ALA A 46 9.32 7.42 -15.27
N ALA A 47 10.15 6.57 -15.90
CA ALA A 47 10.21 6.43 -17.35
C ALA A 47 8.88 5.96 -17.97
N ASP A 48 8.04 5.24 -17.23
CA ASP A 48 6.73 4.79 -17.71
C ASP A 48 5.64 5.89 -17.63
N ILE A 49 5.89 6.96 -16.83
CA ILE A 49 4.92 8.04 -16.57
C ILE A 49 5.55 9.44 -16.72
N PRO A 50 6.35 9.74 -17.74
CA PRO A 50 7.24 10.91 -17.77
C PRO A 50 6.50 12.25 -17.66
N ALA A 51 5.27 12.34 -18.17
CA ALA A 51 4.45 13.56 -18.12
C ALA A 51 3.79 13.80 -16.76
N ALA A 52 3.79 12.79 -15.87
CA ALA A 52 3.10 12.84 -14.58
C ALA A 52 4.06 12.84 -13.38
N VAL A 53 5.37 12.79 -13.61
CA VAL A 53 6.37 12.77 -12.53
C VAL A 53 6.50 14.15 -11.91
N GLY A 54 6.16 14.27 -10.63
CA GLY A 54 6.45 15.46 -9.82
C GLY A 54 7.90 15.47 -9.34
N SER A 55 8.35 14.36 -8.75
CA SER A 55 9.75 14.15 -8.34
C SER A 55 10.08 12.66 -8.19
N VAL A 56 11.38 12.37 -8.18
CA VAL A 56 11.94 11.07 -7.81
C VAL A 56 12.89 11.31 -6.63
N ALA A 57 12.60 10.69 -5.49
CA ALA A 57 13.34 10.92 -4.26
C ALA A 57 13.79 9.62 -3.58
N VAL A 58 15.06 9.56 -3.19
CA VAL A 58 15.55 8.49 -2.32
C VAL A 58 15.14 8.81 -0.89
N VAL A 59 14.23 8.01 -0.34
CA VAL A 59 13.64 8.20 0.98
C VAL A 59 13.68 6.87 1.74
N ASP A 60 14.19 6.92 2.97
CA ASP A 60 14.04 5.81 3.91
C ASP A 60 12.78 6.02 4.76
N ALA A 61 11.77 5.18 4.54
CA ALA A 61 10.51 5.24 5.29
C ALA A 61 10.64 4.83 6.77
N TYR A 62 11.78 4.27 7.18
CA TYR A 62 12.10 3.99 8.59
C TYR A 62 12.67 5.20 9.31
N ASP A 63 13.12 6.22 8.58
CA ASP A 63 13.74 7.43 9.11
C ASP A 63 12.73 8.60 9.07
N VAL A 64 12.39 9.09 10.26
CA VAL A 64 11.44 10.21 10.46
C VAL A 64 11.95 11.49 9.78
N GLU A 65 13.25 11.77 9.86
CA GLU A 65 13.83 12.98 9.28
C GLU A 65 13.84 12.91 7.75
N SER A 66 14.20 11.76 7.18
CA SER A 66 14.15 11.51 5.74
C SER A 66 12.74 11.73 5.17
N VAL A 67 11.71 11.18 5.84
CA VAL A 67 10.32 11.34 5.42
C VAL A 67 9.84 12.78 5.58
N ASN A 68 10.14 13.44 6.71
CA ASN A 68 9.74 14.83 6.94
C ASN A 68 10.41 15.78 5.93
N ALA A 69 11.70 15.60 5.63
CA ALA A 69 12.41 16.39 4.64
C ALA A 69 11.79 16.21 3.24
N HIS A 70 11.46 14.97 2.86
CA HIS A 70 10.77 14.70 1.60
C HIS A 70 9.40 15.38 1.51
N VAL A 71 8.56 15.26 2.56
CA VAL A 71 7.25 15.91 2.58
C VAL A 71 7.39 17.44 2.51
N ALA A 72 8.40 18.01 3.18
CA ALA A 72 8.69 19.45 3.13
C ALA A 72 9.17 19.95 1.76
N SER A 73 9.85 19.11 0.99
CA SER A 73 10.34 19.46 -0.35
C SER A 73 9.24 19.55 -1.43
N ILE A 74 8.04 19.03 -1.15
CA ILE A 74 6.92 19.08 -2.09
C ILE A 74 6.18 20.40 -1.90
N GLU A 75 6.16 21.21 -2.94
CA GLU A 75 5.45 22.48 -2.94
C GLU A 75 3.93 22.30 -3.10
N GLY A 76 3.16 23.25 -2.58
CA GLY A 76 1.70 23.26 -2.73
C GLY A 76 0.99 22.19 -1.91
N ARG A 77 -0.08 21.65 -2.46
CA ARG A 77 -0.92 20.64 -1.81
C ARG A 77 -0.31 19.24 -1.96
N ILE A 78 -0.63 18.37 -1.00
CA ILE A 78 -0.48 16.92 -1.13
C ILE A 78 -1.87 16.33 -0.93
N ASP A 79 -2.47 15.81 -1.99
CA ASP A 79 -3.84 15.31 -1.98
C ASP A 79 -3.93 13.82 -1.63
N ILE A 80 -2.91 13.05 -2.02
CA ILE A 80 -2.91 11.61 -1.87
C ILE A 80 -1.55 11.13 -1.36
N VAL A 81 -1.56 10.17 -0.43
CA VAL A 81 -0.39 9.34 -0.14
C VAL A 81 -0.76 7.87 -0.24
N PHE A 82 0.09 7.08 -0.87
CA PHE A 82 -0.02 5.62 -0.90
C PHE A 82 1.23 4.98 -0.28
N ASN A 83 1.02 4.15 0.72
CA ASN A 83 2.06 3.43 1.43
C ASN A 83 2.12 1.97 0.96
N ALA A 84 3.19 1.62 0.23
CA ALA A 84 3.50 0.28 -0.26
C ALA A 84 4.93 -0.14 0.10
N VAL A 85 5.38 0.25 1.30
CA VAL A 85 6.70 -0.12 1.81
C VAL A 85 6.69 -1.60 2.19
N SER A 86 7.61 -2.38 1.62
CA SER A 86 7.72 -3.80 1.90
C SER A 86 8.22 -4.06 3.32
N VAL A 87 7.68 -5.09 3.96
CA VAL A 87 8.13 -5.61 5.24
C VAL A 87 9.11 -6.77 5.04
N ARG A 88 10.00 -6.97 6.00
CA ARG A 88 10.89 -8.14 6.04
C ARG A 88 10.16 -9.27 6.74
N VAL A 89 9.95 -10.38 6.07
CA VAL A 89 9.17 -11.50 6.59
C VAL A 89 9.90 -12.82 6.38
N VAL A 90 9.75 -13.73 7.33
CA VAL A 90 10.07 -15.14 7.19
C VAL A 90 8.75 -15.89 7.05
N GLN A 91 8.61 -16.63 5.97
CA GLN A 91 7.44 -17.45 5.63
C GLN A 91 7.88 -18.92 5.50
N ASP A 92 6.93 -19.82 5.33
CA ASP A 92 7.16 -21.27 5.18
C ASP A 92 7.87 -21.90 6.39
N VAL A 93 7.64 -21.32 7.59
CA VAL A 93 8.10 -21.85 8.87
C VAL A 93 6.92 -21.90 9.84
N PRO A 94 6.60 -23.06 10.44
CA PRO A 94 5.54 -23.17 11.44
C PRO A 94 5.72 -22.16 12.59
N LEU A 95 4.64 -21.55 13.05
CA LEU A 95 4.71 -20.53 14.12
C LEU A 95 5.40 -21.04 15.40
N VAL A 96 5.26 -22.33 15.69
CA VAL A 96 5.89 -22.95 16.87
C VAL A 96 7.41 -23.10 16.76
N GLU A 97 7.95 -22.96 15.55
CA GLU A 97 9.38 -23.05 15.24
C GLU A 97 10.00 -21.69 14.90
N LEU A 98 9.16 -20.67 14.69
CA LEU A 98 9.61 -19.34 14.30
C LEU A 98 10.25 -18.61 15.49
N SER A 99 11.35 -17.91 15.26
CA SER A 99 11.95 -17.07 16.29
C SER A 99 11.06 -15.86 16.62
N VAL A 100 11.16 -15.36 17.87
CA VAL A 100 10.43 -14.15 18.28
C VAL A 100 10.78 -12.95 17.38
N ASP A 101 12.06 -12.79 17.05
CA ASP A 101 12.52 -11.68 16.21
C ASP A 101 11.96 -11.76 14.79
N ASP A 102 11.90 -12.95 14.20
CA ASP A 102 11.33 -13.15 12.86
C ASP A 102 9.82 -12.97 12.84
N PHE A 103 9.13 -13.28 13.95
CA PHE A 103 7.71 -13.04 14.11
C PHE A 103 7.38 -11.54 14.29
N VAL A 104 8.16 -10.83 15.12
CA VAL A 104 7.88 -9.41 15.46
C VAL A 104 8.32 -8.45 14.37
N ARG A 105 9.41 -8.76 13.65
CA ARG A 105 10.02 -7.87 12.65
C ARG A 105 9.05 -7.34 11.59
N PRO A 106 8.23 -8.15 10.92
CA PRO A 106 7.28 -7.60 9.92
C PRO A 106 6.22 -6.70 10.54
N VAL A 107 5.82 -6.94 11.79
CA VAL A 107 4.87 -6.09 12.52
C VAL A 107 5.50 -4.73 12.83
N GLU A 108 6.74 -4.73 13.32
CA GLU A 108 7.49 -3.51 13.57
C GLU A 108 7.70 -2.71 12.27
N ASP A 109 8.12 -3.38 11.20
CA ASP A 109 8.32 -2.76 9.90
C ASP A 109 7.03 -2.09 9.40
N ALA A 110 5.91 -2.80 9.43
CA ALA A 110 4.62 -2.28 8.98
C ALA A 110 4.13 -1.11 9.84
N ALA A 111 4.15 -1.27 11.16
CA ALA A 111 3.69 -0.24 12.09
C ALA A 111 4.55 1.03 11.96
N ARG A 112 5.88 0.89 11.96
CA ARG A 112 6.83 2.00 11.89
C ARG A 112 6.70 2.77 10.59
N THR A 113 6.80 2.10 9.45
CA THR A 113 6.82 2.77 8.14
C THR A 113 5.49 3.42 7.80
N ASN A 114 4.37 2.73 8.05
CA ASN A 114 3.05 3.31 7.82
C ASN A 114 2.77 4.49 8.78
N PHE A 115 3.16 4.39 10.04
CA PHE A 115 2.98 5.49 10.99
C PHE A 115 3.80 6.71 10.60
N ILE A 116 5.09 6.57 10.30
CA ILE A 116 5.97 7.69 9.93
C ILE A 116 5.45 8.41 8.68
N THR A 117 5.23 7.65 7.59
CA THR A 117 4.83 8.22 6.30
C THR A 117 3.44 8.84 6.35
N SER A 118 2.48 8.18 7.01
CA SER A 118 1.10 8.68 7.10
C SER A 118 1.00 9.91 7.99
N THR A 119 1.66 9.94 9.16
CA THR A 119 1.59 11.09 10.07
C THR A 119 2.30 12.31 9.52
N ALA A 120 3.43 12.14 8.81
CA ALA A 120 4.13 13.25 8.16
C ALA A 120 3.22 13.96 7.14
N VAL A 121 2.54 13.18 6.28
CA VAL A 121 1.61 13.74 5.28
C VAL A 121 0.31 14.24 5.94
N ALA A 122 -0.23 13.51 6.93
CA ALA A 122 -1.45 13.91 7.63
C ALA A 122 -1.35 15.31 8.23
N ARG A 123 -0.18 15.70 8.80
CA ARG A 123 0.02 17.06 9.33
C ARG A 123 -0.24 18.14 8.27
N ARG A 124 0.19 17.91 7.02
CA ARG A 124 -0.11 18.83 5.91
C ARG A 124 -1.57 18.79 5.51
N MET A 125 -2.14 17.60 5.37
CA MET A 125 -3.54 17.40 4.99
C MET A 125 -4.53 18.02 6.01
N ILE A 126 -4.20 17.98 7.31
CA ILE A 126 -4.98 18.64 8.37
C ILE A 126 -5.05 20.16 8.13
N VAL A 127 -3.91 20.79 7.85
CA VAL A 127 -3.83 22.22 7.53
C VAL A 127 -4.57 22.55 6.24
N GLN A 128 -4.46 21.68 5.23
CA GLN A 128 -5.14 21.81 3.93
C GLN A 128 -6.65 21.55 4.00
N ARG A 129 -7.15 20.96 5.10
CA ARG A 129 -8.54 20.55 5.29
C ARG A 129 -9.00 19.54 4.24
N GLY A 130 -8.15 18.57 3.93
CA GLY A 130 -8.48 17.50 2.98
C GLY A 130 -7.27 16.71 2.52
N GLY A 131 -7.54 15.50 2.07
CA GLY A 131 -6.55 14.56 1.53
C GLY A 131 -6.97 13.10 1.73
N VAL A 132 -6.23 12.19 1.14
CA VAL A 132 -6.48 10.75 1.22
C VAL A 132 -5.19 10.00 1.52
N ILE A 133 -5.22 9.20 2.58
CA ILE A 133 -4.14 8.29 2.96
C ILE A 133 -4.58 6.88 2.60
N LEU A 134 -3.82 6.23 1.72
CA LEU A 134 -4.03 4.84 1.33
C LEU A 134 -2.90 3.97 1.88
N MET A 135 -3.25 2.84 2.48
CA MET A 135 -2.32 1.85 3.01
C MET A 135 -2.52 0.50 2.32
N LEU A 136 -1.44 -0.22 2.09
CA LEU A 136 -1.49 -1.55 1.49
C LEU A 136 -1.44 -2.61 2.61
N SER A 137 -2.53 -3.36 2.75
CA SER A 137 -2.66 -4.58 3.56
C SER A 137 -2.64 -5.81 2.64
N SER A 138 -3.02 -6.97 3.14
CA SER A 138 -3.22 -8.22 2.40
C SER A 138 -4.35 -9.03 2.99
N SER A 139 -4.96 -9.93 2.19
CA SER A 139 -5.91 -10.95 2.66
C SER A 139 -5.36 -11.79 3.83
N ALA A 140 -4.04 -11.94 3.93
CA ALA A 140 -3.37 -12.56 5.06
C ALA A 140 -3.79 -11.99 6.44
N ALA A 141 -4.28 -10.74 6.51
CA ALA A 141 -4.85 -10.17 7.74
C ALA A 141 -6.09 -10.92 8.26
N ARG A 142 -6.74 -11.74 7.41
CA ARG A 142 -7.99 -12.46 7.69
C ARG A 142 -7.90 -13.96 7.43
N GLU A 143 -6.82 -14.42 6.81
CA GLU A 143 -6.59 -15.83 6.55
C GLU A 143 -6.14 -16.58 7.79
N SER A 144 -6.51 -17.86 7.90
CA SER A 144 -6.19 -18.67 9.06
C SER A 144 -4.74 -19.17 9.10
N GLY A 145 -4.01 -19.06 8.00
CA GLY A 145 -2.67 -19.63 7.87
C GLY A 145 -2.65 -21.16 7.74
N ALA A 146 -3.82 -21.79 7.52
CA ALA A 146 -3.90 -23.25 7.42
C ALA A 146 -3.18 -23.80 6.17
N ASP A 147 -3.11 -23.00 5.11
CA ASP A 147 -2.55 -23.40 3.83
C ASP A 147 -1.14 -22.87 3.58
N PHE A 148 -0.75 -21.81 4.32
CA PHE A 148 0.54 -21.14 4.16
C PHE A 148 1.04 -20.60 5.49
N GLU A 149 2.29 -20.88 5.84
CA GLU A 149 2.94 -20.37 7.04
C GLU A 149 3.38 -18.91 6.81
N MET A 150 2.49 -17.97 7.07
CA MET A 150 2.69 -16.54 6.85
C MET A 150 3.58 -15.85 7.90
N GLY A 151 3.95 -16.54 8.98
CA GLY A 151 4.72 -15.98 10.09
C GLY A 151 4.05 -14.74 10.68
N GLY A 152 4.85 -13.69 10.92
CA GLY A 152 4.35 -12.42 11.44
C GLY A 152 3.65 -11.53 10.40
N PHE A 153 3.58 -11.94 9.12
CA PHE A 153 3.00 -11.12 8.03
C PHE A 153 1.51 -10.87 8.22
N SER A 154 0.76 -11.89 8.65
CA SER A 154 -0.69 -11.75 8.91
C SER A 154 -0.96 -10.69 9.98
N LEU A 155 -0.18 -10.69 11.07
CA LEU A 155 -0.29 -9.69 12.13
C LEU A 155 0.16 -8.30 11.64
N ALA A 156 1.20 -8.22 10.82
CA ALA A 156 1.63 -6.98 10.20
C ALA A 156 0.51 -6.35 9.35
N CYS A 157 -0.15 -7.14 8.51
CA CYS A 157 -1.29 -6.69 7.70
C CYS A 157 -2.48 -6.25 8.58
N ALA A 158 -2.81 -7.01 9.63
CA ALA A 158 -3.86 -6.65 10.58
C ALA A 158 -3.54 -5.34 11.32
N SER A 159 -2.26 -5.09 11.65
CA SER A 159 -1.83 -3.84 12.29
C SER A 159 -2.04 -2.62 11.38
N ILE A 160 -1.82 -2.76 10.07
CA ILE A 160 -2.09 -1.71 9.08
C ILE A 160 -3.59 -1.38 9.05
N GLU A 161 -4.46 -2.38 9.07
CA GLU A 161 -5.91 -2.17 9.09
C GLU A 161 -6.39 -1.52 10.41
N CYS A 162 -5.76 -1.87 11.53
CA CYS A 162 -6.01 -1.22 12.81
C CYS A 162 -5.60 0.27 12.75
N LEU A 163 -4.40 0.56 12.27
CA LEU A 163 -3.91 1.93 12.09
C LEU A 163 -4.81 2.75 11.17
N THR A 164 -5.31 2.14 10.07
CA THR A 164 -6.26 2.77 9.15
C THR A 164 -7.50 3.27 9.87
N ARG A 165 -8.12 2.44 10.73
CA ARG A 165 -9.31 2.82 11.50
C ARG A 165 -9.01 3.91 12.52
N SER A 166 -7.91 3.76 13.26
CA SER A 166 -7.52 4.74 14.28
C SER A 166 -7.27 6.12 13.67
N MET A 167 -6.47 6.17 12.61
CA MET A 167 -6.19 7.44 11.93
C MET A 167 -7.45 8.06 11.32
N ALA A 168 -8.32 7.27 10.69
CA ALA A 168 -9.57 7.78 10.12
C ALA A 168 -10.43 8.48 11.17
N GLY A 169 -10.54 7.90 12.38
CA GLY A 169 -11.26 8.50 13.50
C GLY A 169 -10.66 9.84 13.95
N GLU A 170 -9.33 9.94 13.98
CA GLU A 170 -8.64 11.14 14.44
C GLU A 170 -8.66 12.29 13.43
N VAL A 171 -8.39 11.98 12.14
CA VAL A 171 -8.17 13.01 11.11
C VAL A 171 -9.42 13.32 10.28
N GLY A 172 -10.48 12.52 10.38
CA GLY A 172 -11.71 12.67 9.61
C GLY A 172 -12.37 14.04 9.76
N LYS A 173 -12.36 14.61 10.97
CA LYS A 173 -12.87 15.97 11.26
C LYS A 173 -12.16 17.10 10.50
N TYR A 174 -11.02 16.80 9.91
CA TYR A 174 -10.27 17.74 9.07
C TYR A 174 -10.46 17.48 7.57
N GLY A 175 -11.40 16.59 7.19
CA GLY A 175 -11.64 16.22 5.81
C GLY A 175 -10.62 15.25 5.23
N VAL A 176 -9.82 14.60 6.06
CA VAL A 176 -8.82 13.60 5.61
C VAL A 176 -9.42 12.21 5.71
N ARG A 177 -9.39 11.46 4.60
CA ARG A 177 -9.82 10.06 4.53
C ARG A 177 -8.63 9.12 4.68
N VAL A 178 -8.86 7.98 5.30
CA VAL A 178 -7.84 6.92 5.44
C VAL A 178 -8.48 5.59 5.06
N VAL A 179 -7.86 4.88 4.10
CA VAL A 179 -8.42 3.64 3.55
C VAL A 179 -7.30 2.62 3.35
N ALA A 180 -7.55 1.36 3.71
CA ALA A 180 -6.65 0.26 3.39
C ALA A 180 -7.14 -0.49 2.14
N LEU A 181 -6.20 -0.98 1.34
CA LEU A 181 -6.44 -1.91 0.25
C LEU A 181 -5.95 -3.30 0.67
N ARG A 182 -6.81 -4.30 0.57
CA ARG A 182 -6.54 -5.70 0.96
C ARG A 182 -6.60 -6.62 -0.26
N PRO A 183 -5.57 -6.64 -1.11
CA PRO A 183 -5.49 -7.65 -2.16
C PRO A 183 -5.17 -9.03 -1.58
N ASN A 184 -5.55 -10.08 -2.30
CA ASN A 184 -5.00 -11.42 -2.13
C ASN A 184 -3.61 -11.49 -2.79
N PHE A 185 -2.99 -12.66 -2.70
CA PHE A 185 -1.80 -12.96 -3.49
C PHE A 185 -1.99 -12.48 -4.94
N THR A 186 -1.02 -11.70 -5.40
CA THR A 186 -1.07 -11.03 -6.70
C THR A 186 0.14 -11.49 -7.52
N PRO A 187 0.01 -12.56 -8.34
CA PRO A 187 1.15 -13.26 -8.94
C PRO A 187 2.06 -12.36 -9.76
N ASP A 188 1.52 -11.37 -10.44
CA ASP A 188 2.30 -10.46 -11.29
C ASP A 188 3.12 -9.42 -10.51
N THR A 189 3.10 -9.47 -9.17
CA THR A 189 4.06 -8.76 -8.31
C THR A 189 5.35 -9.54 -8.07
N HIS A 190 5.32 -10.86 -8.28
CA HIS A 190 6.41 -11.79 -8.08
C HIS A 190 6.58 -12.72 -9.29
N PRO A 191 6.88 -12.15 -10.48
CA PRO A 191 7.00 -12.96 -11.71
C PRO A 191 8.13 -13.99 -11.66
N GLU A 192 9.07 -13.83 -10.72
CA GLU A 192 10.17 -14.76 -10.45
C GLU A 192 9.74 -16.00 -9.65
N TRP A 193 8.58 -15.97 -8.99
CA TRP A 193 8.09 -17.10 -8.22
C TRP A 193 7.51 -18.16 -9.16
N ASN A 194 8.15 -19.31 -9.20
CA ASN A 194 7.67 -20.46 -9.95
C ASN A 194 6.70 -21.27 -9.10
N ILE A 195 5.44 -20.82 -9.00
CA ILE A 195 4.42 -21.52 -8.22
C ILE A 195 4.05 -22.81 -8.94
N PRO A 196 4.15 -23.98 -8.30
CA PRO A 196 3.70 -25.24 -8.87
C PRO A 196 2.24 -25.18 -9.29
N ALA A 197 1.86 -25.95 -10.32
CA ALA A 197 0.50 -25.91 -10.88
C ALA A 197 -0.58 -26.28 -9.88
N ASP A 198 -0.31 -27.23 -8.98
CA ASP A 198 -1.19 -27.64 -7.89
C ASP A 198 -1.36 -26.54 -6.83
N GLY A 199 -0.29 -25.84 -6.49
CA GLY A 199 -0.32 -24.68 -5.59
C GLY A 199 -1.13 -23.53 -6.19
N LEU A 200 -0.96 -23.26 -7.50
CA LEU A 200 -1.76 -22.25 -8.19
C LEU A 200 -3.24 -22.65 -8.24
N ASP A 201 -3.54 -23.90 -8.55
CA ASP A 201 -4.92 -24.43 -8.58
C ASP A 201 -5.58 -24.32 -7.19
N HIS A 202 -4.83 -24.61 -6.12
CA HIS A 202 -5.31 -24.41 -4.75
C HIS A 202 -5.65 -22.95 -4.46
N LEU A 203 -4.78 -22.02 -4.81
CA LEU A 203 -5.02 -20.58 -4.65
C LEU A 203 -6.26 -20.11 -5.43
N LEU A 204 -6.45 -20.59 -6.67
CA LEU A 204 -7.60 -20.24 -7.50
C LEU A 204 -8.90 -20.76 -6.91
N LYS A 205 -8.92 -22.02 -6.45
CA LYS A 205 -10.09 -22.66 -5.81
C LYS A 205 -10.49 -21.97 -4.50
N GLY A 206 -9.53 -21.37 -3.81
CA GLY A 206 -9.77 -20.57 -2.60
C GLY A 206 -10.46 -19.23 -2.87
N THR A 207 -10.73 -18.86 -4.13
CA THR A 207 -11.37 -17.58 -4.46
C THR A 207 -12.77 -17.78 -5.07
N ALA A 208 -13.74 -16.95 -4.67
CA ALA A 208 -15.09 -17.01 -5.21
C ALA A 208 -15.16 -16.70 -6.72
N LEU A 209 -14.23 -15.87 -7.24
CA LEU A 209 -14.17 -15.51 -8.65
C LEU A 209 -13.34 -16.49 -9.50
N GLY A 210 -12.76 -17.54 -8.92
CA GLY A 210 -11.91 -18.51 -9.62
C GLY A 210 -10.64 -17.90 -10.22
N ARG A 211 -10.18 -16.76 -9.70
CA ARG A 211 -8.98 -16.06 -10.16
C ARG A 211 -8.31 -15.25 -9.05
N LEU A 212 -7.08 -14.88 -9.27
CA LEU A 212 -6.33 -13.98 -8.40
C LEU A 212 -6.37 -12.53 -8.94
N PRO A 213 -6.20 -11.52 -8.07
CA PRO A 213 -6.14 -10.13 -8.50
C PRO A 213 -4.83 -9.86 -9.27
N ARG A 214 -4.87 -8.85 -10.14
CA ARG A 214 -3.70 -8.32 -10.84
C ARG A 214 -3.30 -6.99 -10.22
N LYS A 215 -2.01 -6.67 -10.19
CA LYS A 215 -1.51 -5.38 -9.66
C LYS A 215 -2.15 -4.17 -10.33
N ALA A 216 -2.50 -4.26 -11.61
CA ALA A 216 -3.22 -3.19 -12.32
C ALA A 216 -4.65 -2.99 -11.79
N GLU A 217 -5.32 -4.04 -11.29
CA GLU A 217 -6.65 -3.92 -10.67
C GLU A 217 -6.55 -3.22 -9.32
N VAL A 218 -5.51 -3.55 -8.53
CA VAL A 218 -5.21 -2.85 -7.28
C VAL A 218 -4.92 -1.37 -7.54
N GLY A 219 -4.14 -1.07 -8.58
CA GLY A 219 -3.86 0.31 -9.00
C GLY A 219 -5.12 1.10 -9.35
N ARG A 220 -6.03 0.52 -10.13
CA ARG A 220 -7.30 1.19 -10.48
C ARG A 220 -8.20 1.40 -9.26
N THR A 221 -8.24 0.43 -8.36
CA THR A 221 -9.00 0.58 -7.11
C THR A 221 -8.37 1.63 -6.20
N ALA A 222 -7.04 1.72 -6.15
CA ALA A 222 -6.35 2.80 -5.44
C ALA A 222 -6.73 4.18 -6.01
N ALA A 223 -6.77 4.33 -7.34
CA ALA A 223 -7.17 5.58 -8.00
C ALA A 223 -8.63 5.94 -7.69
N PHE A 224 -9.55 4.98 -7.71
CA PHE A 224 -10.93 5.20 -7.28
C PHE A 224 -11.00 5.61 -5.81
N ALA A 225 -10.33 4.88 -4.89
CA ALA A 225 -10.33 5.18 -3.47
C ALA A 225 -9.75 6.56 -3.14
N ALA A 226 -8.77 7.02 -3.93
CA ALA A 226 -8.17 8.33 -3.82
C ALA A 226 -9.06 9.46 -4.35
N SER A 227 -10.00 9.16 -5.22
CA SER A 227 -10.83 10.14 -5.92
C SER A 227 -11.96 10.70 -5.04
N ASP A 228 -12.57 11.78 -5.52
CA ASP A 228 -13.75 12.40 -4.89
C ASP A 228 -14.99 11.49 -5.01
N HIS A 229 -15.02 10.51 -5.96
CA HIS A 229 -16.07 9.51 -6.08
C HIS A 229 -16.14 8.56 -4.88
N ALA A 230 -15.03 8.40 -4.15
CA ALA A 230 -14.97 7.62 -2.91
C ALA A 230 -15.19 8.48 -1.65
N GLY A 231 -15.79 9.65 -1.77
CA GLY A 231 -15.97 10.63 -0.69
C GLY A 231 -16.46 10.09 0.65
N PRO A 232 -17.47 9.21 0.72
CA PRO A 232 -17.95 8.65 1.99
C PRO A 232 -17.07 7.52 2.55
N ILE A 233 -16.02 7.08 1.85
CA ILE A 233 -15.19 5.94 2.25
C ILE A 233 -14.01 6.43 3.09
N THR A 234 -14.05 6.14 4.40
CA THR A 234 -12.93 6.34 5.34
C THR A 234 -13.00 5.30 6.46
N GLY A 235 -11.86 4.93 7.04
CA GLY A 235 -11.76 3.86 8.05
C GLY A 235 -12.05 2.47 7.51
N ALA A 236 -12.24 2.34 6.21
CA ALA A 236 -12.62 1.12 5.53
C ALA A 236 -11.39 0.35 5.02
N VAL A 237 -11.59 -0.96 4.87
CA VAL A 237 -10.69 -1.86 4.16
C VAL A 237 -11.39 -2.29 2.88
N LEU A 238 -10.86 -1.93 1.73
CA LEU A 238 -11.36 -2.39 0.44
C LEU A 238 -10.79 -3.77 0.14
N ASN A 239 -11.67 -4.76 0.15
CA ASN A 239 -11.32 -6.14 -0.09
C ASN A 239 -11.16 -6.40 -1.60
N LEU A 240 -9.95 -6.74 -2.01
CA LEU A 240 -9.54 -7.02 -3.39
C LEU A 240 -9.08 -8.47 -3.55
N SER A 241 -9.63 -9.36 -2.72
CA SER A 241 -9.17 -10.76 -2.64
C SER A 241 -9.77 -11.67 -3.71
N CYS A 242 -10.59 -11.17 -4.63
CA CYS A 242 -11.38 -12.01 -5.55
C CYS A 242 -12.29 -13.00 -4.81
N GLY A 243 -12.66 -12.69 -3.55
CA GLY A 243 -13.51 -13.52 -2.72
C GLY A 243 -12.78 -14.65 -1.98
N ALA A 244 -11.45 -14.57 -1.82
CA ALA A 244 -10.74 -15.46 -0.90
C ALA A 244 -11.10 -15.16 0.56
N VAL A 245 -11.35 -13.89 0.85
CA VAL A 245 -11.91 -13.43 2.13
C VAL A 245 -13.27 -12.80 1.85
N VAL A 246 -14.26 -13.13 2.67
CA VAL A 246 -15.58 -12.50 2.65
C VAL A 246 -15.76 -11.80 4.01
N ASP A 247 -15.93 -10.47 3.98
CA ASP A 247 -16.14 -9.63 5.18
C ASP A 247 -17.62 -9.56 5.59
#